data_96975f09f0ee65f46ff8ed7d1e4ff696
#
_entry.id   96975f09f0ee65f46ff8ed7d1e4ff696
#
_cell.length_a   1.000
_cell.length_b   1.000
_cell.length_c   1.000
_cell.angle_alpha   90.00
_cell.angle_beta   90.00
_cell.angle_gamma   90.00
#
_symmetry.space_group_name_H-M   'P 1'
#
loop_
_entity.id
_entity.type
_entity.pdbx_description
1 polymer ?
#
loop_
_entity_poly.entity_id
_entity_poly.type
_entity_poly.pdbx_seq_one_letter_code
_entity_poly.pdbx_strand_id
1 'polypeptide(L)'
;MNLPNIPENDSQPRHLSDLVVDYLELLGVEYVFGVPGGHIAPLYEALERSECRGGPRAILSRQESGAAFMADGYARETGKIGVCCSTTGPGATNLITGIASSYSDHVPILAITGQTILPKFGVGAFQESSPDVLDTTSMLNKCTRYNSVVTHPKQLENKLIAALKSAFQSPPGPVHLSVPVDVFRSPAPETISYPHIRQLLTKPAFADLAAIEKLGQMLEKLSSQNRKVVLLVGEDCGEASSEILAFAELMGAEITTTQGGKSCINPYHPLYKGVFGFAGHQSARQALTDSSVDLILAVGTTLGQWATSTWDRALLNERLVHIHHVNSYFSRSSMGQLQVYGNIKTVFQELVKRMKSSLLVGKVSQKEGALEDPNSKEKPPQIEVQKPESYYSQETPIKPQRLIYEMMQRFPAETRFLIDTGNCMVWSFHYLFLPHPENYRSSVELAAMGWAIGGSVGTAFGRPNTPVVCLTGDGSFLMNGQEITVAVAEKLPVIFIVLNDRSYGMVKQRHRQVVKEGLEFAIPTVDFCLMAQAMGANGYTIRKPEDFDKVDYCLLYTSDAADEKGRVG
;
A
#
# COMPACT_ATOMS: atom_id res chain seq x y z
N MET A 1 29.63 16.22 -30.19
CA MET A 1 28.71 15.42 -31.00
C MET A 1 27.41 16.18 -31.09
N ASN A 2 27.00 16.57 -32.28
CA ASN A 2 25.80 17.36 -32.53
C ASN A 2 24.57 16.50 -32.20
N LEU A 3 23.73 16.96 -31.30
CA LEU A 3 22.40 16.45 -31.11
C LEU A 3 21.62 16.58 -32.42
N PRO A 4 20.85 15.59 -32.86
CA PRO A 4 20.02 15.73 -34.04
C PRO A 4 19.00 16.85 -33.80
N ASN A 5 18.87 17.77 -34.77
CA ASN A 5 17.82 18.77 -34.82
C ASN A 5 16.46 18.04 -34.73
N ILE A 6 15.81 18.15 -33.61
CA ILE A 6 14.37 17.82 -33.47
C ILE A 6 13.64 18.95 -34.18
N PRO A 7 12.83 18.69 -35.21
CA PRO A 7 12.07 19.75 -35.84
C PRO A 7 11.11 20.34 -34.81
N GLU A 8 11.16 21.64 -34.63
CA GLU A 8 10.11 22.43 -33.98
C GLU A 8 8.80 22.23 -34.74
N ASN A 9 8.07 21.16 -34.42
CA ASN A 9 6.73 20.94 -34.96
C ASN A 9 5.69 21.26 -33.87
N ASP A 10 5.68 22.51 -33.47
CA ASP A 10 4.77 23.11 -32.51
C ASP A 10 3.37 23.38 -33.12
N SER A 11 3.05 22.71 -34.23
CA SER A 11 1.82 22.97 -35.00
C SER A 11 0.66 21.99 -34.78
N GLN A 12 0.81 21.02 -33.88
CA GLN A 12 -0.34 20.15 -33.57
C GLN A 12 -1.29 20.85 -32.59
N PRO A 13 -2.60 20.87 -32.91
CA PRO A 13 -3.57 21.49 -32.02
C PRO A 13 -3.58 20.77 -30.67
N ARG A 14 -3.51 21.55 -29.60
CA ARG A 14 -3.57 21.05 -28.23
C ARG A 14 -4.96 20.49 -27.92
N HIS A 15 -5.01 19.29 -27.36
CA HIS A 15 -6.23 18.56 -27.07
C HIS A 15 -6.52 18.47 -25.56
N LEU A 16 -7.75 18.10 -25.19
CA LEU A 16 -8.12 17.89 -23.78
C LEU A 16 -7.34 16.74 -23.11
N SER A 17 -6.78 15.80 -23.89
CA SER A 17 -5.82 14.83 -23.34
C SER A 17 -4.54 15.50 -22.81
N ASP A 18 -4.05 16.57 -23.47
CA ASP A 18 -2.91 17.34 -22.99
C ASP A 18 -3.25 18.10 -21.70
N LEU A 19 -4.47 18.63 -21.57
CA LEU A 19 -4.92 19.26 -20.32
C LEU A 19 -4.89 18.29 -19.13
N VAL A 20 -5.28 17.03 -19.33
CA VAL A 20 -5.17 16.01 -18.28
C VAL A 20 -3.72 15.83 -17.84
N VAL A 21 -2.80 15.71 -18.82
CA VAL A 21 -1.38 15.53 -18.54
C VAL A 21 -0.78 16.76 -17.84
N ASP A 22 -1.17 17.98 -18.21
CA ASP A 22 -0.72 19.19 -17.52
C ASP A 22 -1.09 19.19 -16.02
N TYR A 23 -2.29 18.70 -15.66
CA TYR A 23 -2.66 18.54 -14.26
C TYR A 23 -1.82 17.47 -13.55
N LEU A 24 -1.46 16.38 -14.25
CA LEU A 24 -0.54 15.37 -13.71
C LEU A 24 0.87 15.97 -13.47
N GLU A 25 1.37 16.78 -14.40
CA GLU A 25 2.63 17.52 -14.23
C GLU A 25 2.58 18.45 -13.01
N LEU A 26 1.51 19.24 -12.86
CA LEU A 26 1.29 20.10 -11.69
C LEU A 26 1.27 19.33 -10.38
N LEU A 27 0.75 18.10 -10.37
CA LEU A 27 0.74 17.23 -9.20
C LEU A 27 2.09 16.55 -8.93
N GLY A 28 3.04 16.67 -9.86
CA GLY A 28 4.35 16.01 -9.79
C GLY A 28 4.25 14.50 -9.99
N VAL A 29 3.24 14.03 -10.71
CA VAL A 29 3.15 12.64 -11.19
C VAL A 29 4.21 12.46 -12.27
N GLU A 30 4.93 11.35 -12.22
CA GLU A 30 6.01 11.04 -13.16
C GLU A 30 5.63 9.90 -14.12
N TYR A 31 4.71 9.03 -13.68
CA TYR A 31 4.36 7.82 -14.42
C TYR A 31 2.84 7.60 -14.46
N VAL A 32 2.37 7.15 -15.63
CA VAL A 32 1.01 6.66 -15.84
C VAL A 32 1.10 5.21 -16.28
N PHE A 33 0.58 4.28 -15.46
CA PHE A 33 0.64 2.85 -15.69
C PHE A 33 -0.58 2.40 -16.50
N GLY A 34 -0.38 1.58 -17.56
CA GLY A 34 -1.55 1.16 -18.32
C GLY A 34 -1.27 0.17 -19.43
N VAL A 35 -2.37 -0.34 -20.01
CA VAL A 35 -2.37 -1.14 -21.22
C VAL A 35 -2.97 -0.29 -22.34
N PRO A 36 -2.24 -0.10 -23.47
CA PRO A 36 -2.71 0.72 -24.56
C PRO A 36 -3.92 0.10 -25.29
N GLY A 37 -4.69 0.95 -25.94
CA GLY A 37 -5.81 0.55 -26.78
C GLY A 37 -6.42 1.74 -27.50
N GLY A 38 -7.21 1.50 -28.54
CA GLY A 38 -7.70 2.55 -29.45
C GLY A 38 -8.48 3.68 -28.77
N HIS A 39 -9.27 3.35 -27.72
CA HIS A 39 -10.09 4.35 -27.02
C HIS A 39 -9.34 5.17 -25.97
N ILE A 40 -8.09 4.79 -25.61
CA ILE A 40 -7.24 5.56 -24.71
C ILE A 40 -6.02 6.17 -25.44
N ALA A 41 -5.85 5.89 -26.73
CA ALA A 41 -4.74 6.38 -27.54
C ALA A 41 -4.48 7.90 -27.41
N PRO A 42 -5.49 8.79 -27.37
CA PRO A 42 -5.21 10.23 -27.23
C PRO A 42 -4.47 10.61 -25.94
N LEU A 43 -4.68 9.85 -24.84
CA LEU A 43 -3.92 10.05 -23.60
C LEU A 43 -2.46 9.61 -23.76
N TYR A 44 -2.20 8.48 -24.43
CA TYR A 44 -0.84 8.04 -24.73
C TYR A 44 -0.10 9.02 -25.64
N GLU A 45 -0.77 9.56 -26.66
CA GLU A 45 -0.21 10.61 -27.55
C GLU A 45 0.17 11.87 -26.73
N ALA A 46 -0.64 12.27 -25.76
CA ALA A 46 -0.34 13.39 -24.87
C ALA A 46 0.83 13.09 -23.91
N LEU A 47 0.90 11.86 -23.37
CA LEU A 47 2.02 11.43 -22.51
C LEU A 47 3.33 11.38 -23.29
N GLU A 48 3.34 10.92 -24.54
CA GLU A 48 4.52 10.94 -25.42
C GLU A 48 5.04 12.36 -25.61
N ARG A 49 4.16 13.32 -25.91
CA ARG A 49 4.53 14.75 -26.00
C ARG A 49 5.05 15.30 -24.67
N SER A 50 4.49 14.86 -23.56
CA SER A 50 4.93 15.25 -22.21
C SER A 50 6.31 14.70 -21.88
N GLU A 51 6.56 13.43 -22.15
CA GLU A 51 7.86 12.77 -21.95
C GLU A 51 8.99 13.50 -22.68
N CYS A 52 8.75 13.94 -23.92
CA CYS A 52 9.72 14.75 -24.68
C CYS A 52 10.10 16.08 -23.99
N ARG A 53 9.26 16.58 -23.08
CA ARG A 53 9.49 17.79 -22.27
C ARG A 53 9.97 17.50 -20.85
N GLY A 54 10.17 16.21 -20.50
CA GLY A 54 10.55 15.77 -19.15
C GLY A 54 9.38 15.68 -18.16
N GLY A 55 8.13 15.66 -18.64
CA GLY A 55 6.92 15.44 -17.85
C GLY A 55 6.57 13.95 -17.69
N PRO A 56 5.33 13.66 -17.24
CA PRO A 56 4.84 12.29 -17.08
C PRO A 56 4.98 11.43 -18.33
N ARG A 57 5.39 10.18 -18.15
CA ARG A 57 5.47 9.20 -19.23
C ARG A 57 4.60 7.96 -18.96
N ALA A 58 4.25 7.27 -20.03
CA ALA A 58 3.50 6.03 -19.95
C ALA A 58 4.39 4.83 -19.63
N ILE A 59 3.95 3.97 -18.69
CA ILE A 59 4.55 2.68 -18.41
C ILE A 59 3.60 1.58 -18.87
N LEU A 60 4.07 0.76 -19.81
CA LEU A 60 3.27 -0.30 -20.40
C LEU A 60 3.23 -1.53 -19.50
N SER A 61 2.12 -1.72 -18.80
CA SER A 61 1.83 -2.93 -18.02
C SER A 61 1.45 -4.09 -18.95
N ARG A 62 1.44 -5.30 -18.44
CA ARG A 62 1.05 -6.51 -19.20
C ARG A 62 -0.41 -6.87 -18.98
N GLN A 63 -0.98 -6.34 -17.89
CA GLN A 63 -2.39 -6.54 -17.55
C GLN A 63 -2.88 -5.33 -16.73
N GLU A 64 -4.14 -4.96 -16.86
CA GLU A 64 -4.68 -3.73 -16.26
C GLU A 64 -4.73 -3.79 -14.73
N SER A 65 -4.99 -4.95 -14.12
CA SER A 65 -4.88 -5.07 -12.66
C SER A 65 -3.45 -4.85 -12.19
N GLY A 66 -2.44 -5.29 -12.96
CA GLY A 66 -1.04 -4.99 -12.73
C GLY A 66 -0.76 -3.48 -12.79
N ALA A 67 -1.34 -2.77 -13.77
CA ALA A 67 -1.25 -1.32 -13.87
C ALA A 67 -1.81 -0.62 -12.62
N ALA A 68 -2.97 -1.04 -12.13
CA ALA A 68 -3.57 -0.48 -10.93
C ALA A 68 -2.74 -0.81 -9.67
N PHE A 69 -2.16 -2.01 -9.56
CA PHE A 69 -1.24 -2.36 -8.48
C PHE A 69 0.07 -1.56 -8.53
N MET A 70 0.61 -1.28 -9.74
CA MET A 70 1.75 -0.38 -9.89
C MET A 70 1.43 1.04 -9.42
N ALA A 71 0.27 1.56 -9.82
CA ALA A 71 -0.20 2.87 -9.37
C ALA A 71 -0.37 2.92 -7.84
N ASP A 72 -0.87 1.83 -7.22
CA ASP A 72 -0.97 1.69 -5.76
C ASP A 72 0.40 1.72 -5.08
N GLY A 73 1.35 0.89 -5.54
CA GLY A 73 2.71 0.86 -5.01
C GLY A 73 3.44 2.21 -5.14
N TYR A 74 3.28 2.88 -6.29
CA TYR A 74 3.82 4.21 -6.53
C TYR A 74 3.22 5.25 -5.58
N ALA A 75 1.89 5.24 -5.40
CA ALA A 75 1.22 6.18 -4.51
C ALA A 75 1.66 6.00 -3.05
N ARG A 76 1.77 4.78 -2.58
CA ARG A 76 2.24 4.47 -1.21
C ARG A 76 3.69 4.89 -0.98
N GLU A 77 4.57 4.76 -1.99
CA GLU A 77 5.97 5.15 -1.86
C GLU A 77 6.17 6.66 -1.88
N THR A 78 5.47 7.35 -2.81
CA THR A 78 5.73 8.76 -3.08
C THR A 78 4.83 9.72 -2.30
N GLY A 79 3.69 9.24 -1.78
CA GLY A 79 2.62 10.09 -1.25
C GLY A 79 1.87 10.89 -2.32
N LYS A 80 2.23 10.74 -3.60
CA LYS A 80 1.54 11.35 -4.74
C LYS A 80 0.31 10.49 -5.12
N ILE A 81 -0.57 11.02 -5.98
CA ILE A 81 -1.62 10.21 -6.57
C ILE A 81 -1.00 9.21 -7.55
N GLY A 82 -1.38 7.93 -7.43
CA GLY A 82 -1.06 6.94 -8.45
C GLY A 82 -2.00 7.12 -9.65
N VAL A 83 -1.50 6.90 -10.86
CA VAL A 83 -2.32 7.04 -12.07
C VAL A 83 -2.26 5.78 -12.89
N CYS A 84 -3.43 5.21 -13.21
CA CYS A 84 -3.51 4.10 -14.15
C CYS A 84 -4.54 4.39 -15.25
N CYS A 85 -4.33 3.80 -16.43
CA CYS A 85 -5.24 3.96 -17.54
C CYS A 85 -5.46 2.67 -18.31
N SER A 86 -6.61 2.57 -18.98
CA SER A 86 -6.93 1.46 -19.86
C SER A 86 -7.90 1.86 -20.97
N THR A 87 -8.02 0.98 -21.97
CA THR A 87 -9.08 1.12 -22.95
C THR A 87 -10.47 0.80 -22.36
N THR A 88 -11.51 0.99 -23.13
CA THR A 88 -12.89 0.67 -22.76
C THR A 88 -13.14 -0.85 -22.72
N GLY A 89 -14.30 -1.27 -22.23
CA GLY A 89 -14.73 -2.67 -22.20
C GLY A 89 -13.82 -3.54 -21.33
N PRO A 90 -13.14 -4.56 -21.90
CA PRO A 90 -12.32 -5.49 -21.12
C PRO A 90 -11.18 -4.80 -20.36
N GLY A 91 -10.58 -3.73 -20.90
CA GLY A 91 -9.55 -2.99 -20.19
C GLY A 91 -10.09 -2.33 -18.92
N ALA A 92 -11.26 -1.70 -18.98
CA ALA A 92 -11.90 -1.09 -17.83
C ALA A 92 -12.33 -2.14 -16.77
N THR A 93 -12.85 -3.29 -17.19
CA THR A 93 -13.25 -4.36 -16.25
C THR A 93 -12.05 -5.01 -15.56
N ASN A 94 -10.93 -5.18 -16.25
CA ASN A 94 -9.70 -5.74 -15.69
C ASN A 94 -9.06 -4.84 -14.60
N LEU A 95 -9.33 -3.52 -14.61
CA LEU A 95 -8.86 -2.61 -13.55
C LEU A 95 -9.55 -2.84 -12.19
N ILE A 96 -10.76 -3.42 -12.17
CA ILE A 96 -11.65 -3.43 -10.99
C ILE A 96 -10.95 -4.00 -9.76
N THR A 97 -10.27 -5.13 -9.89
CA THR A 97 -9.60 -5.77 -8.73
C THR A 97 -8.53 -4.86 -8.12
N GLY A 98 -7.71 -4.21 -8.96
CA GLY A 98 -6.67 -3.30 -8.47
C GLY A 98 -7.25 -2.04 -7.83
N ILE A 99 -8.27 -1.46 -8.45
CA ILE A 99 -8.97 -0.28 -7.90
C ILE A 99 -9.68 -0.63 -6.59
N ALA A 100 -10.33 -1.79 -6.50
CA ALA A 100 -10.98 -2.25 -5.26
C ALA A 100 -9.98 -2.48 -4.12
N SER A 101 -8.77 -2.97 -4.44
CA SER A 101 -7.68 -3.11 -3.45
C SER A 101 -7.29 -1.75 -2.87
N SER A 102 -7.03 -0.77 -3.74
CA SER A 102 -6.70 0.59 -3.33
C SER A 102 -7.83 1.30 -2.59
N TYR A 103 -9.10 0.99 -2.94
CA TYR A 103 -10.27 1.51 -2.22
C TYR A 103 -10.33 1.01 -0.78
N SER A 104 -10.08 -0.27 -0.59
CA SER A 104 -10.11 -0.91 0.72
C SER A 104 -8.97 -0.44 1.63
N ASP A 105 -7.81 -0.17 1.05
CA ASP A 105 -6.61 0.29 1.76
C ASP A 105 -6.44 1.82 1.76
N HIS A 106 -7.45 2.57 1.32
CA HIS A 106 -7.47 4.05 1.30
C HIS A 106 -6.34 4.70 0.51
N VAL A 107 -5.90 4.10 -0.60
CA VAL A 107 -4.81 4.63 -1.44
C VAL A 107 -5.37 5.51 -2.56
N PRO A 108 -4.91 6.78 -2.69
CA PRO A 108 -5.39 7.68 -3.73
C PRO A 108 -4.87 7.28 -5.11
N ILE A 109 -5.77 6.89 -6.00
CA ILE A 109 -5.49 6.53 -7.40
C ILE A 109 -6.46 7.27 -8.31
N LEU A 110 -5.95 7.78 -9.42
CA LEU A 110 -6.74 8.24 -10.57
C LEU A 110 -6.73 7.16 -11.65
N ALA A 111 -7.86 6.50 -11.84
CA ALA A 111 -8.09 5.59 -12.96
C ALA A 111 -8.75 6.35 -14.11
N ILE A 112 -8.16 6.27 -15.30
CA ILE A 112 -8.69 6.89 -16.52
C ILE A 112 -8.96 5.78 -17.52
N THR A 113 -10.24 5.63 -17.93
CA THR A 113 -10.60 4.70 -19.00
C THR A 113 -11.04 5.45 -20.25
N GLY A 114 -10.60 4.95 -21.39
CA GLY A 114 -11.16 5.39 -22.66
C GLY A 114 -12.64 4.97 -22.79
N GLN A 115 -13.35 5.61 -23.69
CA GLN A 115 -14.72 5.25 -24.05
C GLN A 115 -14.94 5.48 -25.54
N THR A 116 -15.92 4.77 -26.13
CA THR A 116 -16.35 5.05 -27.50
C THR A 116 -16.82 6.49 -27.64
N ILE A 117 -16.89 7.00 -28.88
CA ILE A 117 -17.34 8.38 -29.11
C ILE A 117 -18.82 8.55 -28.73
N LEU A 118 -19.14 9.71 -28.17
CA LEU A 118 -20.51 10.01 -27.66
C LEU A 118 -21.65 9.67 -28.62
N PRO A 119 -21.58 10.04 -29.95
CA PRO A 119 -22.65 9.71 -30.89
C PRO A 119 -22.87 8.22 -31.14
N LYS A 120 -21.98 7.34 -30.63
CA LYS A 120 -22.09 5.89 -30.80
C LYS A 120 -22.51 5.14 -29.52
N PHE A 121 -22.96 5.85 -28.51
CA PHE A 121 -23.50 5.22 -27.30
C PHE A 121 -24.83 4.52 -27.65
N GLY A 122 -25.00 3.28 -27.20
CA GLY A 122 -26.20 2.47 -27.39
C GLY A 122 -26.37 1.87 -28.78
N VAL A 123 -25.40 2.03 -29.70
CA VAL A 123 -25.49 1.50 -31.06
C VAL A 123 -24.64 0.28 -31.35
N GLY A 124 -24.03 -0.31 -30.31
CA GLY A 124 -23.21 -1.53 -30.43
C GLY A 124 -21.80 -1.29 -30.99
N ALA A 125 -21.17 -0.17 -30.63
CA ALA A 125 -19.80 0.11 -31.03
C ALA A 125 -18.83 -0.94 -30.45
N PHE A 126 -17.70 -1.14 -31.12
CA PHE A 126 -16.70 -2.10 -30.67
C PHE A 126 -16.20 -1.78 -29.26
N GLN A 127 -16.23 -2.76 -28.36
CA GLN A 127 -15.87 -2.64 -26.94
C GLN A 127 -16.64 -1.55 -26.18
N GLU A 128 -17.81 -1.15 -26.66
CA GLU A 128 -18.63 -0.15 -25.97
C GLU A 128 -18.89 -0.56 -24.52
N SER A 129 -18.67 0.37 -23.61
CA SER A 129 -18.96 0.20 -22.17
C SER A 129 -19.66 1.43 -21.58
N SER A 130 -20.50 2.05 -22.41
CA SER A 130 -21.38 3.16 -22.04
C SER A 130 -22.50 2.70 -21.09
N PRO A 131 -23.21 3.65 -20.44
CA PRO A 131 -24.36 3.32 -19.59
C PRO A 131 -25.48 2.52 -20.28
N ASP A 132 -25.54 2.56 -21.62
CA ASP A 132 -26.59 1.89 -22.38
C ASP A 132 -26.32 0.38 -22.62
N VAL A 133 -25.10 -0.09 -22.34
CA VAL A 133 -24.67 -1.49 -22.57
C VAL A 133 -23.93 -2.06 -21.36
N LEU A 134 -22.64 -2.34 -21.46
CA LEU A 134 -21.81 -2.81 -20.35
C LEU A 134 -21.35 -1.59 -19.52
N ASP A 135 -22.12 -1.14 -18.58
CA ASP A 135 -21.83 0.07 -17.79
C ASP A 135 -20.66 -0.13 -16.83
N THR A 136 -19.44 0.04 -17.34
CA THR A 136 -18.22 -0.05 -16.53
C THR A 136 -18.12 1.06 -15.47
N THR A 137 -18.78 2.20 -15.71
CA THR A 137 -18.84 3.28 -14.72
C THR A 137 -19.65 2.83 -13.50
N SER A 138 -20.81 2.21 -13.71
CA SER A 138 -21.59 1.63 -12.61
C SER A 138 -20.84 0.50 -11.90
N MET A 139 -20.09 -0.33 -12.62
CA MET A 139 -19.26 -1.38 -12.01
C MET A 139 -18.21 -0.80 -11.05
N LEU A 140 -17.54 0.28 -11.43
CA LEU A 140 -16.52 0.95 -10.63
C LEU A 140 -17.09 1.82 -9.49
N ASN A 141 -18.38 2.13 -9.49
CA ASN A 141 -19.00 3.06 -8.55
C ASN A 141 -18.86 2.65 -7.07
N LYS A 142 -18.79 1.34 -6.77
CA LYS A 142 -18.68 0.83 -5.39
C LYS A 142 -17.25 0.71 -4.88
N CYS A 143 -16.28 0.85 -5.75
CA CYS A 143 -14.85 0.80 -5.41
C CYS A 143 -14.10 2.09 -5.74
N THR A 144 -14.82 3.22 -5.89
CA THR A 144 -14.24 4.54 -6.12
C THR A 144 -14.90 5.60 -5.25
N ARG A 145 -14.14 6.65 -4.90
CA ARG A 145 -14.65 7.82 -4.13
C ARG A 145 -15.36 8.82 -5.04
N TYR A 146 -15.00 8.85 -6.30
CA TYR A 146 -15.64 9.62 -7.35
C TYR A 146 -15.60 8.82 -8.65
N ASN A 147 -16.67 8.87 -9.42
CA ASN A 147 -16.78 8.11 -10.65
C ASN A 147 -17.68 8.87 -11.64
N SER A 148 -17.21 9.07 -12.87
CA SER A 148 -17.99 9.83 -13.85
C SER A 148 -17.59 9.53 -15.28
N VAL A 149 -18.58 9.51 -16.18
CA VAL A 149 -18.38 9.64 -17.63
C VAL A 149 -18.33 11.12 -18.01
N VAL A 150 -17.38 11.51 -18.85
CA VAL A 150 -17.28 12.87 -19.39
C VAL A 150 -18.11 12.97 -20.67
N THR A 151 -19.31 13.52 -20.56
CA THR A 151 -20.27 13.58 -21.66
C THR A 151 -20.19 14.86 -22.50
N HIS A 152 -19.30 15.78 -22.17
CA HIS A 152 -19.10 17.02 -22.92
C HIS A 152 -17.69 17.58 -22.68
N PRO A 153 -16.97 18.12 -23.70
CA PRO A 153 -15.62 18.66 -23.55
C PRO A 153 -15.45 19.67 -22.40
N LYS A 154 -16.40 20.60 -22.25
CA LYS A 154 -16.36 21.62 -21.18
C LYS A 154 -16.49 21.06 -19.75
N GLN A 155 -16.80 19.77 -19.58
CA GLN A 155 -16.92 19.14 -18.27
C GLN A 155 -15.59 18.50 -17.79
N LEU A 156 -14.66 18.21 -18.71
CA LEU A 156 -13.48 17.38 -18.39
C LEU A 156 -12.68 17.99 -17.24
N GLU A 157 -12.33 19.26 -17.34
CA GLU A 157 -11.49 19.92 -16.32
C GLU A 157 -12.18 19.92 -14.96
N ASN A 158 -13.44 20.33 -14.88
CA ASN A 158 -14.18 20.36 -13.61
C ASN A 158 -14.34 18.96 -13.00
N LYS A 159 -14.59 17.92 -13.82
CA LYS A 159 -14.70 16.54 -13.34
C LYS A 159 -13.35 16.00 -12.88
N LEU A 160 -12.26 16.34 -13.57
CA LEU A 160 -10.91 15.99 -13.14
C LEU A 160 -10.58 16.61 -11.79
N ILE A 161 -10.87 17.89 -11.60
CA ILE A 161 -10.65 18.58 -10.30
C ILE A 161 -11.51 17.96 -9.19
N ALA A 162 -12.79 17.66 -9.47
CA ALA A 162 -13.66 16.99 -8.51
C ALA A 162 -13.14 15.59 -8.13
N ALA A 163 -12.68 14.82 -9.12
CA ALA A 163 -12.07 13.52 -8.90
C ALA A 163 -10.81 13.64 -8.02
N LEU A 164 -9.87 14.53 -8.37
CA LEU A 164 -8.63 14.74 -7.62
C LEU A 164 -8.92 15.17 -6.17
N LYS A 165 -9.87 16.09 -5.94
CA LYS A 165 -10.28 16.45 -4.59
C LYS A 165 -10.83 15.26 -3.82
N SER A 166 -11.69 14.45 -4.44
CA SER A 166 -12.29 13.28 -3.81
C SER A 166 -11.26 12.20 -3.49
N ALA A 167 -10.20 12.04 -4.31
CA ALA A 167 -9.13 11.08 -4.07
C ALA A 167 -8.38 11.34 -2.75
N PHE A 168 -8.23 12.61 -2.36
CA PHE A 168 -7.50 12.99 -1.16
C PHE A 168 -8.40 13.33 0.04
N GLN A 169 -9.73 13.38 -0.12
CA GLN A 169 -10.64 13.54 1.03
C GLN A 169 -10.61 12.31 1.94
N SER A 170 -10.85 12.53 3.23
CA SER A 170 -10.92 11.43 4.21
C SER A 170 -12.25 10.67 4.13
N PRO A 171 -12.24 9.34 4.01
CA PRO A 171 -11.07 8.50 3.72
C PRO A 171 -10.59 8.68 2.26
N PRO A 172 -9.27 8.79 2.03
CA PRO A 172 -8.75 8.87 0.66
C PRO A 172 -9.03 7.56 -0.11
N GLY A 173 -8.83 7.59 -1.43
CA GLY A 173 -9.03 6.39 -2.21
C GLY A 173 -9.10 6.66 -3.71
N PRO A 174 -9.32 5.60 -4.51
CA PRO A 174 -9.34 5.69 -5.95
C PRO A 174 -10.55 6.48 -6.47
N VAL A 175 -10.33 7.13 -7.59
CA VAL A 175 -11.35 7.84 -8.38
C VAL A 175 -11.26 7.43 -9.84
N HIS A 176 -12.36 7.54 -10.58
CA HIS A 176 -12.44 7.10 -11.96
C HIS A 176 -13.05 8.15 -12.87
N LEU A 177 -12.44 8.32 -14.05
CA LEU A 177 -12.98 9.08 -15.16
C LEU A 177 -13.03 8.21 -16.42
N SER A 178 -14.22 8.04 -16.99
CA SER A 178 -14.40 7.45 -18.31
C SER A 178 -14.52 8.57 -19.34
N VAL A 179 -13.57 8.63 -20.29
CA VAL A 179 -13.46 9.76 -21.22
C VAL A 179 -13.58 9.28 -22.66
N PRO A 180 -14.64 9.68 -23.38
CA PRO A 180 -14.81 9.36 -24.79
C PRO A 180 -13.69 9.95 -25.67
N VAL A 181 -13.34 9.24 -26.74
CA VAL A 181 -12.25 9.62 -27.66
C VAL A 181 -12.46 10.99 -28.28
N ASP A 182 -13.69 11.31 -28.68
CA ASP A 182 -14.06 12.61 -29.25
C ASP A 182 -13.93 13.75 -28.22
N VAL A 183 -14.18 13.47 -26.95
CA VAL A 183 -13.93 14.42 -25.86
C VAL A 183 -12.41 14.63 -25.69
N PHE A 184 -11.63 13.56 -25.62
CA PHE A 184 -10.16 13.68 -25.51
C PHE A 184 -9.55 14.48 -26.65
N ARG A 185 -10.05 14.29 -27.90
CA ARG A 185 -9.58 14.97 -29.11
C ARG A 185 -10.15 16.38 -29.29
N SER A 186 -11.06 16.82 -28.42
CA SER A 186 -11.57 18.19 -28.47
C SER A 186 -10.46 19.19 -28.13
N PRO A 187 -10.50 20.41 -28.71
CA PRO A 187 -9.51 21.45 -28.43
C PRO A 187 -9.42 21.76 -26.93
N ALA A 188 -8.20 21.84 -26.39
CA ALA A 188 -7.95 22.29 -25.04
C ALA A 188 -7.95 23.83 -24.94
N PRO A 189 -8.29 24.38 -23.76
CA PRO A 189 -8.07 25.80 -23.50
C PRO A 189 -6.56 26.12 -23.48
N GLU A 190 -6.20 27.36 -23.80
CA GLU A 190 -4.80 27.81 -23.76
C GLU A 190 -4.20 27.79 -22.36
N THR A 191 -5.04 28.00 -21.34
CA THR A 191 -4.64 28.06 -19.94
C THR A 191 -5.49 27.11 -19.10
N ILE A 192 -4.85 26.52 -18.08
CA ILE A 192 -5.53 25.71 -17.07
C ILE A 192 -6.25 26.60 -16.05
N SER A 193 -7.46 26.19 -15.64
CA SER A 193 -8.28 27.00 -14.71
C SER A 193 -7.79 26.96 -13.26
N TYR A 194 -7.05 25.90 -12.86
CA TYR A 194 -6.62 25.68 -11.47
C TYR A 194 -5.11 25.46 -11.33
N PRO A 195 -4.27 26.50 -11.59
CA PRO A 195 -2.79 26.37 -11.54
C PRO A 195 -2.26 26.05 -10.13
N HIS A 196 -3.04 26.31 -9.09
CA HIS A 196 -2.70 26.02 -7.69
C HIS A 196 -3.40 24.77 -7.14
N ILE A 197 -3.61 23.76 -8.00
CA ILE A 197 -4.34 22.54 -7.63
C ILE A 197 -3.81 21.88 -6.36
N ARG A 198 -2.49 21.85 -6.12
CA ARG A 198 -1.90 21.28 -4.91
C ARG A 198 -2.44 21.89 -3.62
N GLN A 199 -2.71 23.20 -3.60
CA GLN A 199 -3.29 23.88 -2.42
C GLN A 199 -4.74 23.43 -2.18
N LEU A 200 -5.51 23.16 -3.25
CA LEU A 200 -6.87 22.66 -3.16
C LEU A 200 -6.97 21.22 -2.63
N LEU A 201 -5.87 20.45 -2.74
CA LEU A 201 -5.80 19.07 -2.28
C LEU A 201 -5.29 18.94 -0.84
N THR A 202 -4.87 20.04 -0.20
CA THR A 202 -4.42 20.03 1.18
C THR A 202 -5.58 19.65 2.12
N LYS A 203 -5.38 18.58 2.90
CA LYS A 203 -6.37 18.11 3.87
C LYS A 203 -6.42 19.06 5.08
N PRO A 204 -7.59 19.57 5.47
CA PRO A 204 -7.70 20.26 6.75
C PRO A 204 -7.49 19.25 7.89
N ALA A 205 -6.61 19.59 8.83
CA ALA A 205 -6.51 18.86 10.09
C ALA A 205 -7.73 19.21 10.95
N PHE A 206 -8.60 18.25 11.21
CA PHE A 206 -9.73 18.41 12.11
C PHE A 206 -9.66 17.39 13.24
N ALA A 207 -10.21 17.71 14.41
CA ALA A 207 -10.34 16.79 15.52
C ALA A 207 -11.53 17.18 16.40
N ASP A 208 -12.20 16.20 16.98
CA ASP A 208 -13.24 16.40 17.99
C ASP A 208 -12.60 16.78 19.33
N LEU A 209 -12.51 18.09 19.57
CA LEU A 209 -11.88 18.63 20.78
C LEU A 209 -12.62 18.21 22.07
N ALA A 210 -13.94 18.03 22.02
CA ALA A 210 -14.69 17.59 23.18
C ALA A 210 -14.39 16.13 23.56
N ALA A 211 -14.28 15.26 22.54
CA ALA A 211 -13.87 13.87 22.75
C ALA A 211 -12.41 13.77 23.24
N ILE A 212 -11.50 14.59 22.69
CA ILE A 212 -10.10 14.66 23.13
C ILE A 212 -10.01 15.13 24.58
N GLU A 213 -10.78 16.17 24.96
CA GLU A 213 -10.85 16.67 26.33
C GLU A 213 -11.30 15.56 27.31
N LYS A 214 -12.38 14.84 26.95
CA LYS A 214 -12.89 13.72 27.75
C LYS A 214 -11.84 12.60 27.87
N LEU A 215 -11.20 12.21 26.77
CA LEU A 215 -10.13 11.21 26.80
C LEU A 215 -8.95 11.68 27.66
N GLY A 216 -8.55 12.95 27.55
CA GLY A 216 -7.48 13.52 28.37
C GLY A 216 -7.76 13.42 29.86
N GLN A 217 -8.97 13.77 30.29
CA GLN A 217 -9.40 13.64 31.71
C GLN A 217 -9.36 12.18 32.18
N MET A 218 -9.78 11.23 31.32
CA MET A 218 -9.69 9.79 31.63
C MET A 218 -8.24 9.35 31.82
N LEU A 219 -7.34 9.77 30.92
CA LEU A 219 -5.91 9.41 30.95
C LEU A 219 -5.21 10.02 32.18
N GLU A 220 -5.50 11.27 32.55
CA GLU A 220 -4.97 11.92 33.74
C GLU A 220 -5.37 11.15 35.01
N LYS A 221 -6.63 10.75 35.12
CA LYS A 221 -7.13 9.94 36.24
C LYS A 221 -6.44 8.57 36.30
N LEU A 222 -6.29 7.87 35.16
CA LEU A 222 -5.62 6.58 35.11
C LEU A 222 -4.13 6.71 35.47
N SER A 223 -3.45 7.72 34.97
CA SER A 223 -2.04 8.01 35.30
C SER A 223 -1.85 8.26 36.78
N SER A 224 -2.70 9.09 37.43
CA SER A 224 -2.62 9.38 38.86
C SER A 224 -2.85 8.14 39.74
N GLN A 225 -3.56 7.12 39.21
CA GLN A 225 -3.84 5.85 39.88
C GLN A 225 -2.87 4.73 39.50
N ASN A 226 -1.85 5.03 38.68
CA ASN A 226 -0.90 4.05 38.13
C ASN A 226 -1.60 2.88 37.41
N ARG A 227 -2.65 3.19 36.64
CA ARG A 227 -3.46 2.24 35.91
C ARG A 227 -2.89 1.95 34.52
N LYS A 228 -3.10 0.74 34.01
CA LYS A 228 -2.48 0.25 32.77
C LYS A 228 -3.30 0.65 31.52
N VAL A 229 -2.60 1.33 30.59
CA VAL A 229 -3.12 1.67 29.26
C VAL A 229 -2.35 0.88 28.20
N VAL A 230 -3.02 0.36 27.18
CA VAL A 230 -2.41 -0.37 26.07
C VAL A 230 -2.93 0.19 24.75
N LEU A 231 -2.04 0.33 23.75
CA LEU A 231 -2.39 0.77 22.41
C LEU A 231 -2.50 -0.42 21.45
N LEU A 232 -3.54 -0.41 20.61
CA LEU A 232 -3.64 -1.21 19.40
C LEU A 232 -3.54 -0.27 18.20
N VAL A 233 -2.38 -0.23 17.55
CA VAL A 233 -2.07 0.69 16.44
C VAL A 233 -2.37 0.01 15.12
N GLY A 234 -3.21 0.63 14.32
CA GLY A 234 -3.67 0.13 13.02
C GLY A 234 -2.95 0.77 11.84
N GLU A 235 -3.47 0.46 10.67
CA GLU A 235 -2.94 0.76 9.34
C GLU A 235 -2.88 2.25 9.01
N ASP A 236 -3.81 3.06 9.56
CA ASP A 236 -3.92 4.50 9.26
C ASP A 236 -3.01 5.38 10.17
N CYS A 237 -2.08 4.77 10.92
CA CYS A 237 -1.23 5.48 11.89
C CYS A 237 0.12 5.95 11.34
N GLY A 238 0.47 5.66 10.08
CA GLY A 238 1.82 5.92 9.54
C GLY A 238 2.29 7.36 9.74
N GLU A 239 1.45 8.36 9.44
CA GLU A 239 1.78 9.79 9.61
C GLU A 239 1.84 10.26 11.09
N ALA A 240 1.33 9.47 12.02
CA ALA A 240 1.23 9.77 13.44
C ALA A 240 2.16 8.92 14.32
N SER A 241 3.01 8.09 13.73
CA SER A 241 3.85 7.12 14.46
C SER A 241 4.70 7.77 15.54
N SER A 242 5.31 8.92 15.27
CA SER A 242 6.13 9.67 16.22
C SER A 242 5.34 10.21 17.40
N GLU A 243 4.14 10.74 17.15
CA GLU A 243 3.26 11.28 18.21
C GLU A 243 2.67 10.14 19.06
N ILE A 244 2.35 9.00 18.44
CA ILE A 244 1.88 7.79 19.15
C ILE A 244 2.99 7.24 20.06
N LEU A 245 4.23 7.15 19.56
CA LEU A 245 5.38 6.72 20.37
C LEU A 245 5.63 7.67 21.54
N ALA A 246 5.67 8.97 21.30
CA ALA A 246 5.84 9.99 22.35
C ALA A 246 4.75 9.90 23.43
N PHE A 247 3.50 9.65 23.02
CA PHE A 247 2.40 9.43 23.95
C PHE A 247 2.61 8.12 24.78
N ALA A 248 2.96 7.03 24.10
CA ALA A 248 3.18 5.76 24.77
C ALA A 248 4.32 5.81 25.79
N GLU A 249 5.41 6.49 25.46
CA GLU A 249 6.55 6.71 26.39
C GLU A 249 6.14 7.54 27.61
N LEU A 250 5.38 8.63 27.41
CA LEU A 250 4.87 9.47 28.51
C LEU A 250 3.96 8.70 29.46
N MET A 251 3.16 7.80 28.93
CA MET A 251 2.18 7.02 29.71
C MET A 251 2.75 5.69 30.22
N GLY A 252 3.95 5.25 29.78
CA GLY A 252 4.44 3.91 30.00
C GLY A 252 3.53 2.84 29.37
N ALA A 253 2.84 3.18 28.29
CA ALA A 253 1.82 2.33 27.69
C ALA A 253 2.43 1.30 26.73
N GLU A 254 2.08 0.03 26.90
CA GLU A 254 2.47 -1.02 25.96
C GLU A 254 1.81 -0.80 24.60
N ILE A 255 2.54 -1.13 23.52
CA ILE A 255 2.06 -0.95 22.14
C ILE A 255 1.94 -2.33 21.49
N THR A 256 0.80 -2.56 20.86
CA THR A 256 0.55 -3.67 19.94
C THR A 256 0.13 -3.10 18.59
N THR A 257 0.28 -3.86 17.52
CA THR A 257 -0.20 -3.43 16.20
C THR A 257 -1.20 -4.43 15.64
N THR A 258 -2.05 -3.98 14.74
CA THR A 258 -2.73 -4.88 13.80
C THR A 258 -1.74 -5.38 12.74
N GLN A 259 -2.17 -6.25 11.84
CA GLN A 259 -1.37 -6.69 10.69
C GLN A 259 -0.99 -5.51 9.80
N GLY A 260 -1.95 -4.63 9.48
CA GLY A 260 -1.71 -3.41 8.70
C GLY A 260 -0.89 -2.37 9.46
N GLY A 261 -1.05 -2.29 10.78
CA GLY A 261 -0.29 -1.38 11.64
C GLY A 261 1.17 -1.78 11.88
N LYS A 262 1.58 -2.97 11.44
CA LYS A 262 2.96 -3.46 11.56
C LYS A 262 4.00 -2.51 10.95
N SER A 263 3.62 -1.75 9.93
CA SER A 263 4.46 -0.74 9.29
C SER A 263 4.63 0.57 10.09
N CYS A 264 3.91 0.73 11.21
CA CYS A 264 3.86 2.01 11.93
C CYS A 264 4.82 2.07 13.13
N ILE A 265 5.20 0.93 13.71
CA ILE A 265 5.96 0.89 14.97
C ILE A 265 7.23 0.05 14.81
N ASN A 266 8.37 0.61 15.22
CA ASN A 266 9.63 -0.12 15.24
C ASN A 266 9.53 -1.35 16.18
N PRO A 267 9.74 -2.58 15.68
CA PRO A 267 9.60 -3.81 16.47
C PRO A 267 10.65 -3.94 17.58
N TYR A 268 11.71 -3.17 17.55
CA TYR A 268 12.77 -3.16 18.57
C TYR A 268 12.49 -2.17 19.71
N HIS A 269 11.39 -1.40 19.63
CA HIS A 269 11.00 -0.46 20.67
C HIS A 269 10.63 -1.21 21.97
N PRO A 270 11.09 -0.79 23.16
CA PRO A 270 10.89 -1.52 24.42
C PRO A 270 9.41 -1.73 24.82
N LEU A 271 8.54 -0.81 24.44
CA LEU A 271 7.11 -0.90 24.72
C LEU A 271 6.33 -1.77 23.72
N TYR A 272 6.98 -2.19 22.62
CA TYR A 272 6.29 -2.96 21.57
C TYR A 272 6.16 -4.44 21.95
N LYS A 273 4.93 -4.97 21.85
CA LYS A 273 4.59 -6.36 22.21
C LYS A 273 4.25 -7.24 21.01
N GLY A 274 4.33 -6.68 19.79
CA GLY A 274 4.09 -7.43 18.55
C GLY A 274 2.73 -7.18 17.92
N VAL A 275 2.42 -8.01 16.92
CA VAL A 275 1.16 -7.98 16.17
C VAL A 275 0.08 -8.72 16.95
N PHE A 276 -1.09 -8.11 17.10
CA PHE A 276 -2.30 -8.74 17.65
C PHE A 276 -3.17 -9.28 16.51
N GLY A 277 -3.94 -10.31 16.79
CA GLY A 277 -4.92 -10.88 15.87
C GLY A 277 -4.37 -12.07 15.07
N PHE A 278 -4.85 -12.23 13.83
CA PHE A 278 -4.49 -13.37 13.00
C PHE A 278 -2.99 -13.43 12.72
N ALA A 279 -2.37 -14.60 12.92
CA ALA A 279 -0.93 -14.81 12.79
C ALA A 279 -0.06 -13.89 13.68
N GLY A 280 -0.66 -13.29 14.71
CA GLY A 280 0.02 -12.40 15.65
C GLY A 280 0.85 -13.14 16.70
N HIS A 281 1.31 -12.38 17.70
CA HIS A 281 2.20 -12.84 18.77
C HIS A 281 1.44 -13.06 20.08
N GLN A 282 1.85 -14.06 20.86
CA GLN A 282 1.26 -14.33 22.15
C GLN A 282 1.48 -13.15 23.13
N SER A 283 2.65 -12.51 23.08
CA SER A 283 2.95 -11.30 23.87
C SER A 283 1.96 -10.15 23.61
N ALA A 284 1.58 -9.91 22.34
CA ALA A 284 0.58 -8.91 22.00
C ALA A 284 -0.82 -9.28 22.51
N ARG A 285 -1.18 -10.57 22.42
CA ARG A 285 -2.43 -11.05 22.97
C ARG A 285 -2.49 -10.87 24.49
N GLN A 286 -1.44 -11.26 25.21
CA GLN A 286 -1.34 -11.08 26.65
C GLN A 286 -1.44 -9.60 27.05
N ALA A 287 -0.72 -8.71 26.35
CA ALA A 287 -0.76 -7.27 26.62
C ALA A 287 -2.17 -6.68 26.56
N LEU A 288 -2.99 -7.08 25.58
CA LEU A 288 -4.35 -6.56 25.38
C LEU A 288 -5.42 -7.25 26.25
N THR A 289 -5.27 -8.55 26.52
CA THR A 289 -6.29 -9.35 27.20
C THR A 289 -6.06 -9.48 28.71
N ASP A 290 -4.96 -8.97 29.23
CA ASP A 290 -4.64 -8.94 30.67
C ASP A 290 -5.77 -8.23 31.43
N SER A 291 -6.23 -8.83 32.51
CA SER A 291 -7.26 -8.26 33.38
C SER A 291 -6.85 -6.98 34.11
N SER A 292 -5.53 -6.72 34.21
CA SER A 292 -4.99 -5.48 34.79
C SER A 292 -5.04 -4.28 33.84
N VAL A 293 -5.39 -4.48 32.57
CA VAL A 293 -5.55 -3.39 31.59
C VAL A 293 -6.87 -2.66 31.85
N ASP A 294 -6.75 -1.37 32.12
CA ASP A 294 -7.90 -0.50 32.42
C ASP A 294 -8.45 0.22 31.19
N LEU A 295 -7.58 0.48 30.20
CA LEU A 295 -7.94 1.18 28.97
C LEU A 295 -7.20 0.62 27.76
N ILE A 296 -7.94 0.39 26.68
CA ILE A 296 -7.40 0.01 25.37
C ILE A 296 -7.66 1.15 24.39
N LEU A 297 -6.60 1.71 23.82
CA LEU A 297 -6.70 2.69 22.75
C LEU A 297 -6.52 1.99 21.41
N ALA A 298 -7.62 1.74 20.68
CA ALA A 298 -7.59 1.29 19.29
C ALA A 298 -7.47 2.50 18.38
N VAL A 299 -6.36 2.61 17.69
CA VAL A 299 -5.96 3.80 16.94
C VAL A 299 -5.78 3.47 15.47
N GLY A 300 -6.49 4.15 14.59
CA GLY A 300 -6.31 4.05 13.14
C GLY A 300 -6.48 2.63 12.60
N THR A 301 -7.37 1.85 13.19
CA THR A 301 -7.69 0.48 12.76
C THR A 301 -9.15 0.34 12.40
N THR A 302 -9.42 -0.44 11.36
CA THR A 302 -10.78 -0.78 10.94
C THR A 302 -11.53 -1.68 11.94
N LEU A 303 -10.83 -2.29 12.91
CA LEU A 303 -11.33 -3.35 13.78
C LEU A 303 -11.99 -4.50 13.01
N GLY A 304 -11.37 -4.86 11.87
CA GLY A 304 -11.79 -5.99 11.03
C GLY A 304 -11.51 -7.35 11.66
N GLN A 305 -11.88 -8.43 10.96
CA GLN A 305 -11.78 -9.80 11.45
C GLN A 305 -10.36 -10.19 11.88
N TRP A 306 -9.36 -9.89 11.09
CA TRP A 306 -7.97 -10.26 11.38
C TRP A 306 -7.38 -9.40 12.51
N ALA A 307 -7.63 -8.10 12.46
CA ALA A 307 -7.17 -7.14 13.47
C ALA A 307 -7.74 -7.43 14.87
N THR A 308 -8.94 -8.01 14.95
CA THR A 308 -9.62 -8.30 16.22
C THR A 308 -9.54 -9.77 16.66
N SER A 309 -8.75 -10.60 15.97
CA SER A 309 -8.72 -12.06 16.23
C SER A 309 -10.12 -12.71 16.15
N THR A 310 -10.87 -12.39 15.09
CA THR A 310 -12.26 -12.86 14.88
C THR A 310 -13.20 -12.31 15.95
N TRP A 311 -13.19 -10.98 16.11
CA TRP A 311 -14.04 -10.21 17.03
C TRP A 311 -13.95 -10.68 18.48
N ASP A 312 -12.71 -10.86 18.98
CA ASP A 312 -12.42 -11.29 20.34
C ASP A 312 -13.02 -10.31 21.37
N ARG A 313 -13.86 -10.81 22.25
CA ARG A 313 -14.51 -10.01 23.31
C ARG A 313 -13.51 -9.49 24.35
N ALA A 314 -12.32 -10.07 24.44
CA ALA A 314 -11.29 -9.57 25.32
C ALA A 314 -10.72 -8.22 24.84
N LEU A 315 -10.81 -7.93 23.54
CA LEU A 315 -10.51 -6.62 22.94
C LEU A 315 -11.76 -5.74 22.84
N LEU A 316 -12.85 -6.29 22.30
CA LEU A 316 -14.08 -5.53 22.00
C LEU A 316 -15.01 -5.50 23.23
N ASN A 317 -14.74 -4.60 24.17
CA ASN A 317 -15.49 -4.44 25.42
C ASN A 317 -15.48 -2.96 25.87
N GLU A 318 -16.01 -2.69 27.07
CA GLU A 318 -16.14 -1.34 27.65
C GLU A 318 -14.82 -0.63 27.94
N ARG A 319 -13.68 -1.32 27.96
CA ARG A 319 -12.35 -0.68 28.13
C ARG A 319 -11.85 0.00 26.86
N LEU A 320 -12.55 -0.17 25.74
CA LEU A 320 -12.10 0.31 24.44
C LEU A 320 -12.40 1.78 24.25
N VAL A 321 -11.41 2.53 23.79
CA VAL A 321 -11.55 3.83 23.14
C VAL A 321 -11.08 3.70 21.70
N HIS A 322 -11.90 4.12 20.75
CA HIS A 322 -11.58 4.04 19.33
C HIS A 322 -11.27 5.43 18.77
N ILE A 323 -10.06 5.61 18.23
CA ILE A 323 -9.58 6.86 17.64
C ILE A 323 -9.41 6.66 16.14
N HIS A 324 -10.18 7.38 15.31
CA HIS A 324 -10.12 7.21 13.87
C HIS A 324 -10.57 8.46 13.11
N HIS A 325 -10.07 8.62 11.87
CA HIS A 325 -10.50 9.69 10.95
C HIS A 325 -11.63 9.28 10.00
N VAL A 326 -12.13 8.04 10.10
CA VAL A 326 -13.25 7.50 9.31
C VAL A 326 -14.40 7.17 10.24
N ASN A 327 -15.46 7.98 10.19
CA ASN A 327 -16.60 7.86 11.11
C ASN A 327 -17.37 6.51 11.00
N SER A 328 -17.45 5.94 9.79
CA SER A 328 -18.20 4.69 9.57
C SER A 328 -17.65 3.49 10.35
N TYR A 329 -16.37 3.50 10.72
CA TYR A 329 -15.76 2.40 11.48
C TYR A 329 -16.16 2.36 12.95
N PHE A 330 -16.68 3.45 13.50
CA PHE A 330 -17.15 3.49 14.89
C PHE A 330 -18.34 2.55 15.16
N SER A 331 -19.09 2.15 14.14
CA SER A 331 -20.12 1.13 14.27
C SER A 331 -19.57 -0.23 14.76
N ARG A 332 -18.29 -0.50 14.52
CA ARG A 332 -17.59 -1.72 14.96
C ARG A 332 -17.07 -1.66 16.39
N SER A 333 -17.16 -0.51 17.05
CA SER A 333 -16.72 -0.24 18.43
C SER A 333 -17.83 0.35 19.30
N SER A 334 -19.09 0.04 19.00
CA SER A 334 -20.26 0.56 19.73
C SER A 334 -20.31 0.19 21.21
N MET A 335 -19.59 -0.87 21.63
CA MET A 335 -19.42 -1.31 23.02
C MET A 335 -18.36 -0.50 23.78
N GLY A 336 -17.50 0.22 23.08
CA GLY A 336 -16.44 1.04 23.69
C GLY A 336 -16.99 2.26 24.41
N GLN A 337 -16.22 2.75 25.38
CA GLN A 337 -16.66 3.87 26.24
C GLN A 337 -16.52 5.23 25.57
N LEU A 338 -15.71 5.35 24.52
CA LEU A 338 -15.50 6.62 23.81
C LEU A 338 -15.05 6.39 22.37
N GLN A 339 -15.52 7.25 21.48
CA GLN A 339 -15.08 7.35 20.09
C GLN A 339 -14.50 8.75 19.88
N VAL A 340 -13.29 8.83 19.31
CA VAL A 340 -12.60 10.09 19.05
C VAL A 340 -12.43 10.24 17.55
N TYR A 341 -13.23 11.12 16.94
CA TYR A 341 -13.22 11.38 15.51
C TYR A 341 -12.23 12.49 15.18
N GLY A 342 -11.25 12.22 14.32
CA GLY A 342 -10.31 13.25 13.89
C GLY A 342 -9.05 12.71 13.23
N ASN A 343 -8.24 13.65 12.74
CA ASN A 343 -6.90 13.33 12.25
C ASN A 343 -6.04 12.77 13.40
N ILE A 344 -5.53 11.56 13.25
CA ILE A 344 -4.85 10.80 14.31
C ILE A 344 -3.64 11.59 14.84
N LYS A 345 -2.85 12.17 13.93
CA LYS A 345 -1.68 12.98 14.30
C LYS A 345 -2.08 14.16 15.18
N THR A 346 -3.10 14.92 14.79
CA THR A 346 -3.64 16.06 15.56
C THR A 346 -4.15 15.61 16.92
N VAL A 347 -4.88 14.49 16.99
CA VAL A 347 -5.37 13.94 18.27
C VAL A 347 -4.20 13.64 19.20
N PHE A 348 -3.16 12.94 18.73
CA PHE A 348 -2.03 12.59 19.58
C PHE A 348 -1.15 13.80 19.93
N GLN A 349 -1.03 14.81 19.07
CA GLN A 349 -0.36 16.07 19.41
C GLN A 349 -1.03 16.77 20.60
N GLU A 350 -2.36 16.85 20.60
CA GLU A 350 -3.10 17.43 21.71
C GLU A 350 -3.01 16.60 23.00
N LEU A 351 -3.08 15.25 22.89
CA LEU A 351 -2.91 14.35 24.02
C LEU A 351 -1.51 14.47 24.64
N VAL A 352 -0.46 14.47 23.81
CA VAL A 352 0.94 14.61 24.29
C VAL A 352 1.14 15.96 24.97
N LYS A 353 0.64 17.05 24.39
CA LYS A 353 0.70 18.38 24.98
C LYS A 353 0.04 18.43 26.35
N ARG A 354 -1.16 17.87 26.47
CA ARG A 354 -1.92 17.80 27.72
C ARG A 354 -1.21 16.98 28.79
N MET A 355 -0.76 15.77 28.45
CA MET A 355 -0.07 14.87 29.39
C MET A 355 1.24 15.48 29.90
N LYS A 356 2.02 16.14 29.05
CA LYS A 356 3.21 16.90 29.48
C LYS A 356 2.86 17.99 30.48
N SER A 357 1.80 18.74 30.26
CA SER A 357 1.36 19.81 31.17
C SER A 357 0.91 19.24 32.52
N SER A 358 0.18 18.14 32.53
CA SER A 358 -0.28 17.46 33.75
C SER A 358 0.88 16.88 34.57
N LEU A 359 1.89 16.28 33.93
CA LEU A 359 3.08 15.73 34.57
C LEU A 359 4.01 16.83 35.16
N LEU A 360 4.06 18.00 34.54
CA LEU A 360 4.82 19.15 35.08
C LEU A 360 4.20 19.72 36.36
N VAL A 361 2.89 19.59 36.53
CA VAL A 361 2.17 20.04 37.76
C VAL A 361 2.29 18.99 38.86
N GLY A 362 2.36 17.71 38.55
CA GLY A 362 2.60 16.63 39.47
C GLY A 362 4.08 16.21 39.43
N LYS A 363 4.87 16.61 40.43
CA LYS A 363 6.29 16.17 40.57
C LYS A 363 6.36 14.64 40.61
N VAL A 364 6.47 13.99 39.47
CA VAL A 364 6.81 12.57 39.34
C VAL A 364 8.19 12.49 38.74
N SER A 365 9.11 11.93 39.53
CA SER A 365 10.48 11.62 39.16
C SER A 365 10.53 10.80 37.86
N GLN A 366 10.90 11.45 36.77
CA GLN A 366 11.27 10.74 35.54
C GLN A 366 12.60 10.04 35.79
N LYS A 367 12.62 8.72 35.66
CA LYS A 367 13.85 8.03 35.26
C LYS A 367 14.09 8.43 33.80
N GLU A 368 15.05 9.29 33.58
CA GLU A 368 15.67 9.48 32.26
C GLU A 368 16.31 8.14 31.85
N GLY A 369 15.53 7.32 31.17
CA GLY A 369 16.08 6.24 30.37
C GLY A 369 16.73 6.88 29.15
N ALA A 370 18.05 6.82 29.06
CA ALA A 370 18.78 7.20 27.87
C ALA A 370 18.14 6.48 26.66
N LEU A 371 17.68 7.25 25.68
CA LEU A 371 17.26 6.74 24.37
C LEU A 371 18.49 6.10 23.73
N GLU A 372 18.58 4.76 23.80
CA GLU A 372 19.54 3.99 23.03
C GLU A 372 19.21 4.20 21.55
N ASP A 373 20.25 4.32 20.72
CA ASP A 373 20.15 4.50 19.25
C ASP A 373 19.14 3.52 18.65
N PRO A 374 18.05 4.01 18.02
CA PRO A 374 17.03 3.13 17.41
C PRO A 374 17.56 2.25 16.28
N ASN A 375 18.79 2.47 15.81
CA ASN A 375 19.47 1.68 14.78
C ASN A 375 20.32 0.53 15.30
N SER A 376 20.44 0.33 16.64
CA SER A 376 21.21 -0.79 17.17
C SER A 376 20.47 -2.11 16.94
N LYS A 377 20.95 -2.92 15.98
CA LYS A 377 20.52 -4.32 15.77
C LYS A 377 20.89 -5.24 16.94
N GLU A 378 21.40 -4.71 18.05
CA GLU A 378 22.08 -5.49 19.09
C GLU A 378 21.16 -6.18 20.10
N LYS A 379 19.87 -5.78 20.18
CA LYS A 379 18.91 -6.47 21.06
C LYS A 379 17.76 -7.05 20.22
N PRO A 380 17.44 -8.35 20.38
CA PRO A 380 16.27 -8.93 19.72
C PRO A 380 14.99 -8.23 20.18
N PRO A 381 13.94 -8.18 19.35
CA PRO A 381 12.65 -7.64 19.76
C PRO A 381 12.15 -8.36 21.01
N GLN A 382 11.53 -7.62 21.95
CA GLN A 382 10.90 -8.20 23.15
C GLN A 382 9.54 -8.83 22.83
N ILE A 383 9.52 -9.67 21.78
CA ILE A 383 8.32 -10.30 21.23
C ILE A 383 8.45 -11.80 21.36
N GLU A 384 7.41 -12.46 21.84
CA GLU A 384 7.37 -13.91 21.91
C GLU A 384 7.07 -14.48 20.52
N VAL A 385 8.10 -14.95 19.83
CA VAL A 385 8.02 -15.60 18.53
C VAL A 385 7.80 -17.11 18.73
N GLN A 386 6.87 -17.70 17.99
CA GLN A 386 6.66 -19.15 18.02
C GLN A 386 7.82 -19.87 17.32
N LYS A 387 8.36 -20.92 17.97
CA LYS A 387 9.44 -21.75 17.42
C LYS A 387 10.62 -20.93 16.86
N PRO A 388 11.25 -20.08 17.68
CA PRO A 388 12.34 -19.20 17.23
C PRO A 388 13.55 -19.99 16.69
N GLU A 389 13.74 -21.25 17.11
CA GLU A 389 14.75 -22.16 16.58
C GLU A 389 14.60 -22.42 15.07
N SER A 390 13.40 -22.24 14.51
CA SER A 390 13.16 -22.41 13.08
C SER A 390 13.85 -21.37 12.21
N TYR A 391 14.25 -20.22 12.77
CA TYR A 391 15.11 -19.24 12.07
C TYR A 391 16.45 -19.85 11.65
N TYR A 392 16.97 -20.82 12.40
CA TYR A 392 18.26 -21.45 12.17
C TYR A 392 18.17 -22.84 11.56
N SER A 393 16.98 -23.23 11.07
CA SER A 393 16.75 -24.52 10.45
C SER A 393 17.65 -24.75 9.23
N GLN A 394 18.23 -25.96 9.13
CA GLN A 394 19.03 -26.43 7.99
C GLN A 394 18.23 -27.42 7.12
N GLU A 395 16.93 -27.55 7.33
CA GLU A 395 16.12 -28.50 6.60
C GLU A 395 16.01 -28.15 5.11
N THR A 396 15.88 -29.19 4.29
CA THR A 396 15.63 -29.11 2.86
C THR A 396 14.29 -29.78 2.54
N PRO A 397 13.33 -29.10 1.87
CA PRO A 397 13.41 -27.72 1.40
C PRO A 397 13.47 -26.69 2.54
N ILE A 398 14.03 -25.51 2.23
CA ILE A 398 14.18 -24.43 3.20
C ILE A 398 12.85 -24.06 3.86
N LYS A 399 12.86 -23.85 5.18
CA LYS A 399 11.67 -23.41 5.91
C LYS A 399 11.39 -21.92 5.68
N PRO A 400 10.11 -21.51 5.64
CA PRO A 400 9.74 -20.09 5.48
C PRO A 400 10.37 -19.18 6.56
N GLN A 401 10.48 -19.63 7.81
CA GLN A 401 11.12 -18.90 8.89
C GLN A 401 12.60 -18.64 8.60
N ARG A 402 13.30 -19.66 8.10
CA ARG A 402 14.71 -19.53 7.70
C ARG A 402 14.87 -18.58 6.53
N LEU A 403 14.01 -18.66 5.51
CA LEU A 403 14.00 -17.72 4.39
C LEU A 403 13.85 -16.27 4.90
N ILE A 404 12.87 -16.00 5.78
CA ILE A 404 12.65 -14.67 6.34
C ILE A 404 13.86 -14.18 7.14
N TYR A 405 14.50 -15.07 7.90
CA TYR A 405 15.74 -14.73 8.61
C TYR A 405 16.84 -14.30 7.63
N GLU A 406 17.07 -15.06 6.56
CA GLU A 406 18.03 -14.71 5.51
C GLU A 406 17.70 -13.36 4.86
N MET A 407 16.41 -13.10 4.60
CA MET A 407 15.97 -11.80 4.09
C MET A 407 16.38 -10.65 5.03
N MET A 408 16.14 -10.78 6.33
CA MET A 408 16.53 -9.74 7.30
C MET A 408 18.03 -9.53 7.40
N GLN A 409 18.85 -10.56 7.12
CA GLN A 409 20.32 -10.47 7.23
C GLN A 409 21.00 -9.95 5.95
N ARG A 410 20.44 -10.27 4.78
CA ARG A 410 21.12 -10.06 3.49
C ARG A 410 20.72 -8.77 2.78
N PHE A 411 19.54 -8.25 3.06
CA PHE A 411 19.08 -7.03 2.42
C PHE A 411 19.41 -5.78 3.22
N PRO A 412 19.79 -4.68 2.54
CA PRO A 412 20.04 -3.39 3.20
C PRO A 412 18.85 -2.88 4.00
N ALA A 413 19.09 -2.06 5.01
CA ALA A 413 18.04 -1.55 5.90
C ALA A 413 16.98 -0.70 5.20
N GLU A 414 17.35 -0.02 4.11
CA GLU A 414 16.47 0.81 3.28
C GLU A 414 15.57 0.01 2.33
N THR A 415 15.80 -1.29 2.16
CA THR A 415 15.03 -2.18 1.27
C THR A 415 13.54 -2.11 1.56
N ARG A 416 12.72 -1.97 0.52
CA ARG A 416 11.27 -2.07 0.61
C ARG A 416 10.82 -3.52 0.47
N PHE A 417 10.00 -3.98 1.40
CA PHE A 417 9.45 -5.33 1.40
C PHE A 417 7.95 -5.26 1.14
N LEU A 418 7.52 -5.73 -0.03
CA LEU A 418 6.12 -5.89 -0.37
C LEU A 418 5.73 -7.36 -0.26
N ILE A 419 4.71 -7.61 0.54
CA ILE A 419 4.30 -8.98 0.87
C ILE A 419 2.93 -9.25 0.29
N ASP A 420 2.85 -10.31 -0.51
CA ASP A 420 1.64 -10.72 -1.20
C ASP A 420 0.72 -11.57 -0.33
N THR A 421 -0.51 -11.71 -0.77
CA THR A 421 -1.55 -12.49 -0.08
C THR A 421 -1.25 -13.98 -0.10
N GLY A 422 -1.41 -14.62 1.06
CA GLY A 422 -1.23 -16.05 1.24
C GLY A 422 -0.37 -16.40 2.46
N ASN A 423 0.24 -17.59 2.45
CA ASN A 423 1.11 -18.03 3.54
C ASN A 423 2.34 -17.11 3.71
N CYS A 424 2.84 -16.49 2.65
CA CYS A 424 3.92 -15.50 2.72
C CYS A 424 3.56 -14.32 3.64
N MET A 425 2.32 -13.84 3.58
CA MET A 425 1.81 -12.79 4.47
C MET A 425 1.76 -13.27 5.92
N VAL A 426 1.23 -14.47 6.18
CA VAL A 426 1.16 -15.07 7.53
C VAL A 426 2.55 -15.21 8.16
N TRP A 427 3.51 -15.75 7.41
CA TRP A 427 4.88 -15.87 7.86
C TRP A 427 5.53 -14.51 8.13
N SER A 428 5.28 -13.51 7.28
CA SER A 428 5.85 -12.19 7.44
C SER A 428 5.28 -11.43 8.65
N PHE A 429 3.99 -11.58 8.97
CA PHE A 429 3.40 -10.96 10.16
C PHE A 429 4.10 -11.44 11.43
N HIS A 430 4.47 -12.71 11.49
CA HIS A 430 5.02 -13.33 12.68
C HIS A 430 6.55 -13.26 12.78
N TYR A 431 7.26 -13.37 11.65
CA TYR A 431 8.71 -13.60 11.66
C TYR A 431 9.54 -12.46 11.04
N LEU A 432 8.97 -11.53 10.29
CA LEU A 432 9.71 -10.45 9.64
C LEU A 432 9.73 -9.20 10.51
N PHE A 433 10.91 -8.82 11.04
CA PHE A 433 11.12 -7.62 11.84
C PHE A 433 12.09 -6.68 11.13
N LEU A 434 11.62 -5.49 10.78
CA LEU A 434 12.42 -4.49 10.08
C LEU A 434 12.70 -3.31 11.02
N PRO A 435 13.97 -2.84 11.12
CA PRO A 435 14.32 -1.66 11.91
C PRO A 435 13.57 -0.40 11.49
N HIS A 436 13.29 -0.30 10.19
CA HIS A 436 12.46 0.72 9.57
C HIS A 436 11.10 0.12 9.19
N PRO A 437 10.10 0.18 10.09
CA PRO A 437 8.81 -0.51 9.87
C PRO A 437 8.08 -0.02 8.63
N GLU A 438 8.24 1.24 8.24
CA GLU A 438 7.69 1.85 7.03
C GLU A 438 8.17 1.17 5.73
N ASN A 439 9.22 0.35 5.80
CA ASN A 439 9.70 -0.44 4.67
C ASN A 439 8.88 -1.72 4.44
N TYR A 440 8.01 -2.08 5.39
CA TYR A 440 7.06 -3.19 5.27
C TYR A 440 5.74 -2.72 4.65
N ARG A 441 5.26 -3.41 3.63
CA ARG A 441 3.98 -3.13 2.99
C ARG A 441 3.23 -4.41 2.63
N SER A 442 1.93 -4.40 2.86
CA SER A 442 1.00 -5.44 2.44
C SER A 442 -0.38 -4.82 2.22
N SER A 443 -1.19 -5.45 1.37
CA SER A 443 -2.61 -5.11 1.22
C SER A 443 -3.42 -6.13 2.01
N VAL A 444 -3.94 -5.74 3.16
CA VAL A 444 -4.57 -6.66 4.12
C VAL A 444 -6.10 -6.65 4.09
N GLU A 445 -6.73 -5.57 3.63
CA GLU A 445 -8.19 -5.43 3.68
C GLU A 445 -8.89 -6.23 2.57
N LEU A 446 -8.56 -6.00 1.30
CA LEU A 446 -9.07 -6.83 0.20
C LEU A 446 -8.22 -8.06 -0.04
N ALA A 447 -6.94 -7.99 0.25
CA ALA A 447 -5.98 -9.09 0.15
C ALA A 447 -5.95 -9.75 -1.24
N ALA A 448 -5.89 -8.95 -2.30
CA ALA A 448 -5.83 -9.44 -3.67
C ALA A 448 -4.48 -10.14 -3.94
N MET A 449 -4.54 -11.38 -4.44
CA MET A 449 -3.36 -12.12 -4.87
C MET A 449 -2.71 -11.43 -6.09
N GLY A 450 -1.38 -11.28 -6.07
CA GLY A 450 -0.61 -10.61 -7.11
C GLY A 450 -0.44 -9.10 -6.90
N TRP A 451 -1.06 -8.52 -5.84
CA TRP A 451 -0.89 -7.11 -5.51
C TRP A 451 0.59 -6.73 -5.31
N ALA A 452 1.34 -7.53 -4.54
CA ALA A 452 2.74 -7.22 -4.25
C ALA A 452 3.62 -7.24 -5.50
N ILE A 453 3.28 -8.02 -6.52
CA ILE A 453 4.05 -8.10 -7.76
C ILE A 453 4.00 -6.76 -8.50
N GLY A 454 2.81 -6.28 -8.85
CA GLY A 454 2.63 -4.98 -9.47
C GLY A 454 3.05 -3.83 -8.53
N GLY A 455 2.66 -3.91 -7.25
CA GLY A 455 3.02 -2.92 -6.23
C GLY A 455 4.53 -2.73 -6.07
N SER A 456 5.32 -3.80 -6.18
CA SER A 456 6.80 -3.73 -6.13
C SER A 456 7.37 -2.98 -7.31
N VAL A 457 6.85 -3.21 -8.51
CA VAL A 457 7.26 -2.46 -9.71
C VAL A 457 6.93 -0.99 -9.54
N GLY A 458 5.70 -0.65 -9.09
CA GLY A 458 5.30 0.74 -8.83
C GLY A 458 6.12 1.42 -7.72
N THR A 459 6.45 0.69 -6.66
CA THR A 459 7.32 1.18 -5.57
C THR A 459 8.71 1.51 -6.09
N ALA A 460 9.29 0.65 -6.95
CA ALA A 460 10.62 0.88 -7.55
C ALA A 460 10.64 2.12 -8.46
N PHE A 461 9.57 2.41 -9.19
CA PHE A 461 9.43 3.68 -9.91
C PHE A 461 9.39 4.88 -8.97
N GLY A 462 8.70 4.75 -7.83
CA GLY A 462 8.57 5.84 -6.85
C GLY A 462 9.87 6.13 -6.08
N ARG A 463 10.80 5.18 -6.06
CA ARG A 463 12.09 5.30 -5.37
C ARG A 463 13.21 4.61 -6.13
N PRO A 464 13.69 5.22 -7.20
CA PRO A 464 14.81 4.70 -7.98
C PRO A 464 16.04 4.44 -7.10
N ASN A 465 16.82 3.42 -7.41
CA ASN A 465 18.05 3.03 -6.71
C ASN A 465 17.85 2.48 -5.28
N THR A 466 16.63 2.20 -4.85
CA THR A 466 16.36 1.50 -3.59
C THR A 466 15.89 0.08 -3.91
N PRO A 467 16.50 -0.95 -3.31
CA PRO A 467 16.06 -2.32 -3.52
C PRO A 467 14.61 -2.52 -3.09
N VAL A 468 13.85 -3.23 -3.93
CA VAL A 468 12.48 -3.62 -3.61
C VAL A 468 12.37 -5.14 -3.66
N VAL A 469 11.93 -5.75 -2.57
CA VAL A 469 11.73 -7.19 -2.45
C VAL A 469 10.24 -7.48 -2.44
N CYS A 470 9.78 -8.25 -3.41
CA CYS A 470 8.45 -8.83 -3.48
C CYS A 470 8.49 -10.26 -2.92
N LEU A 471 7.83 -10.53 -1.81
CA LEU A 471 7.62 -11.88 -1.31
C LEU A 471 6.22 -12.36 -1.69
N THR A 472 6.12 -13.35 -2.56
CA THR A 472 4.85 -13.85 -3.12
C THR A 472 4.79 -15.37 -3.09
N GLY A 473 3.59 -15.93 -3.24
CA GLY A 473 3.39 -17.37 -3.43
C GLY A 473 3.33 -17.74 -4.92
N ASP A 474 3.53 -19.02 -5.22
CA ASP A 474 3.42 -19.59 -6.57
C ASP A 474 2.06 -19.33 -7.24
N GLY A 475 0.96 -19.45 -6.48
CA GLY A 475 -0.38 -19.15 -6.98
C GLY A 475 -0.56 -17.69 -7.36
N SER A 476 -0.12 -16.75 -6.54
CA SER A 476 -0.16 -15.30 -6.83
C SER A 476 0.75 -14.96 -8.02
N PHE A 477 1.94 -15.56 -8.06
CA PHE A 477 2.88 -15.33 -9.14
C PHE A 477 2.32 -15.74 -10.50
N LEU A 478 1.61 -16.87 -10.58
CA LEU A 478 0.95 -17.30 -11.81
C LEU A 478 -0.20 -16.39 -12.28
N MET A 479 -0.72 -15.52 -11.40
CA MET A 479 -1.76 -14.55 -11.76
C MET A 479 -1.19 -13.26 -12.36
N ASN A 480 -0.07 -12.74 -11.84
CA ASN A 480 0.49 -11.44 -12.21
C ASN A 480 2.00 -11.43 -12.47
N GLY A 481 2.66 -12.58 -12.52
CA GLY A 481 4.12 -12.68 -12.66
C GLY A 481 4.67 -12.10 -13.97
N GLN A 482 3.84 -11.95 -15.01
CA GLN A 482 4.23 -11.31 -16.27
C GLN A 482 4.69 -9.86 -16.09
N GLU A 483 4.32 -9.19 -14.99
CA GLU A 483 4.75 -7.83 -14.69
C GLU A 483 6.26 -7.73 -14.37
N ILE A 484 6.96 -8.84 -14.14
CA ILE A 484 8.43 -8.90 -14.12
C ILE A 484 9.02 -8.30 -15.41
N THR A 485 8.38 -8.53 -16.56
CA THR A 485 8.86 -8.00 -17.84
C THR A 485 8.85 -6.48 -17.88
N VAL A 486 8.02 -5.81 -17.08
CA VAL A 486 8.07 -4.36 -16.90
C VAL A 486 9.29 -3.97 -16.09
N ALA A 487 9.55 -4.63 -14.97
CA ALA A 487 10.74 -4.37 -14.16
C ALA A 487 12.04 -4.58 -14.96
N VAL A 488 12.09 -5.62 -15.80
CA VAL A 488 13.24 -5.90 -16.69
C VAL A 488 13.40 -4.80 -17.73
N ALA A 489 12.32 -4.44 -18.44
CA ALA A 489 12.36 -3.43 -19.50
C ALA A 489 12.79 -2.04 -18.96
N GLU A 490 12.36 -1.71 -17.76
CA GLU A 490 12.65 -0.43 -17.08
C GLU A 490 13.90 -0.48 -16.19
N LYS A 491 14.60 -1.63 -16.15
CA LYS A 491 15.83 -1.86 -15.36
C LYS A 491 15.66 -1.51 -13.88
N LEU A 492 14.53 -1.89 -13.30
CA LEU A 492 14.20 -1.57 -11.90
C LEU A 492 14.87 -2.57 -10.94
N PRO A 493 15.31 -2.12 -9.74
CA PRO A 493 15.94 -2.97 -8.73
C PRO A 493 14.91 -3.78 -7.93
N VAL A 494 14.14 -4.65 -8.60
CA VAL A 494 13.09 -5.46 -7.97
C VAL A 494 13.51 -6.93 -7.92
N ILE A 495 13.40 -7.51 -6.74
CA ILE A 495 13.68 -8.92 -6.46
C ILE A 495 12.38 -9.64 -6.13
N PHE A 496 12.02 -10.64 -6.92
CA PHE A 496 10.82 -11.45 -6.70
C PHE A 496 11.21 -12.77 -6.03
N ILE A 497 10.76 -12.96 -4.79
CA ILE A 497 10.95 -14.21 -4.03
C ILE A 497 9.63 -14.98 -4.06
N VAL A 498 9.63 -16.13 -4.77
CA VAL A 498 8.44 -16.97 -4.95
C VAL A 498 8.51 -18.18 -4.02
N LEU A 499 7.60 -18.23 -3.04
CA LEU A 499 7.39 -19.41 -2.20
C LEU A 499 6.63 -20.46 -3.01
N ASN A 500 7.32 -21.52 -3.41
CA ASN A 500 6.78 -22.57 -4.27
C ASN A 500 6.46 -23.84 -3.46
N ASP A 501 5.25 -23.92 -2.91
CA ASP A 501 4.71 -25.10 -2.24
C ASP A 501 3.80 -25.96 -3.13
N ARG A 502 3.62 -25.55 -4.38
CA ARG A 502 2.80 -26.19 -5.43
C ARG A 502 1.34 -26.37 -5.03
N SER A 503 0.82 -25.42 -4.24
CA SER A 503 -0.57 -25.44 -3.82
C SER A 503 -1.06 -24.06 -3.38
N TYR A 504 -2.40 -23.86 -3.39
CA TYR A 504 -3.00 -22.76 -2.66
C TYR A 504 -2.95 -23.07 -1.15
N GLY A 505 -1.74 -23.01 -0.58
CA GLY A 505 -1.39 -23.57 0.72
C GLY A 505 -2.23 -23.03 1.88
N MET A 506 -2.57 -21.73 1.88
CA MET A 506 -3.42 -21.13 2.92
C MET A 506 -4.84 -21.70 2.91
N VAL A 507 -5.43 -21.88 1.71
CA VAL A 507 -6.75 -22.48 1.53
C VAL A 507 -6.73 -23.96 1.93
N LYS A 508 -5.70 -24.70 1.49
CA LYS A 508 -5.47 -26.10 1.85
C LYS A 508 -5.40 -26.31 3.36
N GLN A 509 -4.64 -25.46 4.07
CA GLN A 509 -4.51 -25.54 5.53
C GLN A 509 -5.86 -25.28 6.22
N ARG A 510 -6.61 -24.26 5.78
CA ARG A 510 -7.94 -23.99 6.31
C ARG A 510 -8.91 -25.12 6.07
N HIS A 511 -8.90 -25.69 4.87
CA HIS A 511 -9.76 -26.82 4.50
C HIS A 511 -9.48 -28.04 5.38
N ARG A 512 -8.21 -28.38 5.62
CA ARG A 512 -7.80 -29.50 6.48
C ARG A 512 -8.18 -29.35 7.95
N GLN A 513 -8.41 -28.13 8.43
CA GLN A 513 -8.95 -27.91 9.79
C GLN A 513 -10.42 -28.31 9.92
N VAL A 514 -11.16 -28.30 8.81
CA VAL A 514 -12.60 -28.60 8.79
C VAL A 514 -12.85 -30.02 8.30
N VAL A 515 -12.10 -30.46 7.29
CA VAL A 515 -12.26 -31.77 6.64
C VAL A 515 -10.95 -32.52 6.69
N LYS A 516 -10.92 -33.71 7.33
CA LYS A 516 -9.69 -34.51 7.51
C LYS A 516 -9.10 -35.01 6.19
N GLU A 517 -9.96 -35.37 5.23
CA GLU A 517 -9.60 -35.76 3.87
C GLU A 517 -10.29 -34.81 2.89
N GLY A 518 -9.57 -34.20 1.98
CA GLY A 518 -10.15 -33.21 1.08
C GLY A 518 -9.25 -32.84 -0.09
N LEU A 519 -9.66 -31.82 -0.81
CA LEU A 519 -8.95 -31.30 -1.97
C LEU A 519 -7.55 -30.81 -1.57
N GLU A 520 -6.55 -31.20 -2.36
CA GLU A 520 -5.17 -30.77 -2.14
C GLU A 520 -4.87 -29.36 -2.65
N PHE A 521 -5.79 -28.76 -3.43
CA PHE A 521 -5.61 -27.43 -4.04
C PHE A 521 -4.27 -27.28 -4.76
N ALA A 522 -3.83 -28.37 -5.42
CA ALA A 522 -2.53 -28.47 -6.06
C ALA A 522 -2.42 -27.53 -7.26
N ILE A 523 -1.25 -26.93 -7.41
CA ILE A 523 -0.83 -26.19 -8.59
C ILE A 523 0.16 -27.09 -9.36
N PRO A 524 0.10 -27.15 -10.71
CA PRO A 524 1.09 -27.88 -11.50
C PRO A 524 2.52 -27.45 -11.17
N THR A 525 3.47 -28.37 -11.31
CA THR A 525 4.89 -28.06 -11.11
C THR A 525 5.35 -27.07 -12.18
N VAL A 526 5.76 -25.88 -11.75
CA VAL A 526 6.32 -24.83 -12.59
C VAL A 526 7.75 -24.56 -12.14
N ASP A 527 8.66 -24.45 -13.08
CA ASP A 527 10.01 -23.97 -12.84
C ASP A 527 10.04 -22.44 -12.97
N PHE A 528 9.88 -21.75 -11.83
CA PHE A 528 9.88 -20.30 -11.79
C PHE A 528 11.24 -19.67 -12.12
N CYS A 529 12.34 -20.39 -11.92
CA CYS A 529 13.67 -19.96 -12.34
C CYS A 529 13.77 -19.86 -13.87
N LEU A 530 13.36 -20.91 -14.59
CA LEU A 530 13.30 -20.88 -16.06
C LEU A 530 12.28 -19.84 -16.56
N MET A 531 11.15 -19.70 -15.88
CA MET A 531 10.14 -18.69 -16.23
C MET A 531 10.70 -17.26 -16.09
N ALA A 532 11.42 -16.95 -15.01
CA ALA A 532 12.09 -15.68 -14.82
C ALA A 532 13.13 -15.39 -15.92
N GLN A 533 13.95 -16.41 -16.26
CA GLN A 533 14.94 -16.31 -17.33
C GLN A 533 14.28 -16.07 -18.70
N ALA A 534 13.18 -16.75 -19.01
CA ALA A 534 12.40 -16.51 -20.23
C ALA A 534 11.80 -15.10 -20.31
N MET A 535 11.57 -14.46 -19.16
CA MET A 535 11.12 -13.05 -19.05
C MET A 535 12.28 -12.04 -19.04
N GLY A 536 13.53 -12.50 -19.17
CA GLY A 536 14.72 -11.64 -19.20
C GLY A 536 15.30 -11.28 -17.83
N ALA A 537 14.80 -11.88 -16.74
CA ALA A 537 15.35 -11.71 -15.40
C ALA A 537 16.38 -12.80 -15.05
N ASN A 538 17.24 -12.53 -14.06
CA ASN A 538 18.08 -13.57 -13.48
C ASN A 538 17.24 -14.47 -12.57
N GLY A 539 17.31 -15.79 -12.75
CA GLY A 539 16.56 -16.75 -11.96
C GLY A 539 17.46 -17.64 -11.13
N TYR A 540 17.09 -17.85 -9.86
CA TYR A 540 17.80 -18.71 -8.92
C TYR A 540 16.82 -19.63 -8.21
N THR A 541 17.22 -20.88 -7.94
CA THR A 541 16.44 -21.81 -7.12
C THR A 541 17.12 -22.00 -5.78
N ILE A 542 16.42 -21.60 -4.70
CA ILE A 542 16.88 -21.74 -3.32
C ILE A 542 16.16 -22.91 -2.67
N ARG A 543 16.90 -23.97 -2.32
CA ARG A 543 16.38 -25.16 -1.63
C ARG A 543 16.90 -25.29 -0.20
N LYS A 544 18.07 -24.71 0.08
CA LYS A 544 18.75 -24.72 1.37
C LYS A 544 19.46 -23.39 1.59
N PRO A 545 19.84 -23.06 2.84
CA PRO A 545 20.43 -21.76 3.15
C PRO A 545 21.67 -21.38 2.34
N GLU A 546 22.54 -22.35 2.03
CA GLU A 546 23.77 -22.10 1.27
C GLU A 546 23.50 -21.71 -0.21
N ASP A 547 22.29 -21.95 -0.71
CA ASP A 547 21.95 -21.55 -2.06
C ASP A 547 21.84 -20.02 -2.21
N PHE A 548 21.62 -19.29 -1.10
CA PHE A 548 21.65 -17.82 -1.12
C PHE A 548 23.03 -17.24 -1.50
N ASP A 549 24.11 -17.96 -1.25
CA ASP A 549 25.46 -17.50 -1.60
C ASP A 549 25.74 -17.56 -3.12
N LYS A 550 24.84 -18.19 -3.89
CA LYS A 550 24.88 -18.21 -5.36
C LYS A 550 24.20 -16.99 -6.00
N VAL A 551 23.45 -16.23 -5.21
CA VAL A 551 22.72 -15.05 -5.69
C VAL A 551 23.69 -13.87 -5.73
N ASP A 552 23.84 -13.27 -6.88
CA ASP A 552 24.64 -12.06 -7.02
C ASP A 552 23.81 -10.84 -6.62
N TYR A 553 23.94 -10.47 -5.35
CA TYR A 553 23.26 -9.31 -4.79
C TYR A 553 23.83 -7.99 -5.32
N CYS A 554 25.10 -7.93 -5.73
CA CYS A 554 25.73 -6.71 -6.23
C CYS A 554 25.12 -6.27 -7.57
N LEU A 555 24.80 -7.22 -8.46
CA LEU A 555 24.11 -6.94 -9.73
C LEU A 555 22.66 -6.44 -9.54
N LEU A 556 22.07 -6.68 -8.36
CA LEU A 556 20.69 -6.26 -8.05
C LEU A 556 20.61 -4.80 -7.60
N TYR A 557 21.74 -4.18 -7.21
CA TYR A 557 21.75 -2.85 -6.58
C TYR A 557 22.49 -1.77 -7.36
N THR A 558 23.24 -2.11 -8.42
CA THR A 558 24.02 -1.13 -9.17
C THR A 558 23.34 -0.80 -10.51
N SER A 559 23.13 0.49 -10.74
CA SER A 559 22.74 1.03 -12.04
C SER A 559 23.82 0.86 -13.13
N ASP A 560 25.03 0.44 -12.75
CA ASP A 560 26.20 0.27 -13.64
C ASP A 560 26.13 -0.98 -14.54
N ALA A 561 25.20 -1.90 -14.29
CA ALA A 561 24.92 -3.02 -15.21
C ALA A 561 24.44 -2.56 -16.61
N ALA A 562 24.16 -1.27 -16.79
CA ALA A 562 23.75 -0.70 -18.06
C ALA A 562 24.92 -0.31 -18.98
N ASP A 563 26.14 -0.08 -18.46
CA ASP A 563 27.27 0.43 -19.26
C ASP A 563 28.14 -0.70 -19.89
N GLU A 564 28.11 -1.91 -19.38
CA GLU A 564 28.93 -2.99 -19.96
C GLU A 564 28.37 -3.62 -21.25
N LYS A 565 27.07 -3.50 -21.54
CA LYS A 565 26.50 -4.01 -22.81
C LYS A 565 26.53 -3.00 -23.97
N GLY A 566 26.95 -1.75 -23.71
CA GLY A 566 27.09 -0.72 -24.75
C GLY A 566 28.42 -0.73 -25.51
N ARG A 567 29.33 -1.68 -25.25
CA ARG A 567 30.66 -1.76 -25.89
C ARG A 567 30.93 -3.05 -26.66
N VAL A 568 29.95 -3.62 -27.31
CA VAL A 568 30.25 -4.64 -28.33
C VAL A 568 29.42 -4.35 -29.57
N GLY A 569 30.15 -3.85 -30.61
CA GLY A 569 29.80 -3.91 -32.00
C GLY A 569 28.85 -2.90 -32.56
#